data_3af6cc6bb05eb91c9adf4c15ff67e726
#
_entry.id   3af6cc6bb05eb91c9adf4c15ff67e726
#
_cell.length_a   1.000
_cell.length_b   1.000
_cell.length_c   1.000
_cell.angle_alpha   90.00
_cell.angle_beta   90.00
_cell.angle_gamma   90.00
#
_symmetry.space_group_name_H-M   'P 1'
#
loop_
_entity.id
_entity.type
_entity.pdbx_description
1 polymer ?
#
loop_
_entity_poly.entity_id
_entity_poly.type
_entity_poly.pdbx_seq_one_letter_code
_entity_poly.pdbx_strand_id
1 'polypeptide(L)'
;MTATAVAATHRAPSQYWTWRDQSIHYVVAGEPHPSRPPLLLVHGFGASTDHWHKNIRGLQSDFEVWAIDLMGFGRSAKPNGDYSGSLWQAQLHEFIQEKIGRPAILAGNSLGGYASLCVAANHPESAAGLVLLNSAGPFSDAAPAAKPNPVAKLIQSVMLQPLPSWLLFQYVRQPSVIRRTLNQVYLDKSAITDELVADIRRPSCDPGAAQVFASVFKSRQGEKVDELLQKMTCPLLILWGEGDPWMNCRAKGAKFRQYYPDLTEHYLQAGHCPHDEVPDQVNSLLRDWVLGLGK
;
A
#
# COMPACT_ATOMS: atom_id res chain seq x y z
N MET A 1 -40.22 16.42 6.46
CA MET A 1 -38.80 16.87 6.45
C MET A 1 -38.01 15.91 7.32
N THR A 2 -37.50 14.86 6.74
CA THR A 2 -36.63 13.86 7.41
C THR A 2 -35.18 14.25 7.13
N ALA A 3 -34.52 14.81 8.14
CA ALA A 3 -33.09 15.07 8.09
C ALA A 3 -32.37 13.71 8.06
N THR A 4 -31.78 13.37 6.91
CA THR A 4 -30.85 12.27 6.79
C THR A 4 -29.61 12.66 7.57
N ALA A 5 -29.45 12.10 8.76
CA ALA A 5 -28.21 12.24 9.54
C ALA A 5 -27.07 11.63 8.70
N VAL A 6 -26.20 12.47 8.19
CA VAL A 6 -24.91 12.05 7.63
C VAL A 6 -24.18 11.39 8.79
N ALA A 7 -24.08 10.06 8.75
CA ALA A 7 -23.28 9.31 9.71
C ALA A 7 -21.86 9.86 9.66
N ALA A 8 -21.44 10.53 10.73
CA ALA A 8 -20.06 10.98 10.89
C ALA A 8 -19.16 9.75 10.70
N THR A 9 -18.28 9.78 9.69
CA THR A 9 -17.30 8.75 9.47
C THR A 9 -16.30 8.82 10.62
N HIS A 10 -16.53 8.01 11.67
CA HIS A 10 -15.59 7.88 12.79
C HIS A 10 -14.33 7.20 12.27
N ARG A 11 -13.35 8.00 11.85
CA ARG A 11 -12.00 7.54 11.55
C ARG A 11 -11.27 7.28 12.87
N ALA A 12 -10.40 6.29 12.89
CA ALA A 12 -9.55 6.02 14.04
C ALA A 12 -8.69 7.26 14.36
N PRO A 13 -8.42 7.55 15.66
CA PRO A 13 -7.68 8.74 16.06
C PRO A 13 -6.24 8.73 15.52
N SER A 14 -5.80 9.88 15.04
CA SER A 14 -4.42 10.09 14.57
C SER A 14 -3.44 10.01 15.72
N GLN A 15 -2.36 9.24 15.50
CA GLN A 15 -1.22 9.15 16.40
C GLN A 15 0.07 9.40 15.62
N TYR A 16 1.15 9.71 16.34
CA TYR A 16 2.44 10.00 15.73
C TYR A 16 3.57 9.27 16.46
N TRP A 17 4.52 8.77 15.67
CA TRP A 17 5.75 8.15 16.10
C TRP A 17 6.94 8.94 15.56
N THR A 18 7.92 9.23 16.41
CA THR A 18 9.17 9.86 15.97
C THR A 18 10.11 8.77 15.49
N TRP A 19 10.39 8.74 14.21
CA TRP A 19 11.31 7.81 13.58
C TRP A 19 12.41 8.58 12.85
N ARG A 20 13.67 8.39 13.27
CA ARG A 20 14.84 9.08 12.70
C ARG A 20 14.60 10.60 12.60
N ASP A 21 14.17 11.20 13.71
CA ASP A 21 13.79 12.62 13.84
C ASP A 21 12.66 13.08 12.91
N GLN A 22 11.92 12.15 12.31
CA GLN A 22 10.76 12.43 11.46
C GLN A 22 9.46 12.02 12.13
N SER A 23 8.43 12.84 11.98
CA SER A 23 7.08 12.54 12.47
C SER A 23 6.36 11.59 11.52
N ILE A 24 6.04 10.39 11.98
CA ILE A 24 5.34 9.35 11.25
C ILE A 24 3.93 9.21 11.80
N HIS A 25 2.95 9.40 10.95
CA HIS A 25 1.54 9.25 11.29
C HIS A 25 1.11 7.79 11.22
N TYR A 26 0.29 7.39 12.18
CA TYR A 26 -0.40 6.10 12.17
C TYR A 26 -1.74 6.20 12.89
N VAL A 27 -2.56 5.18 12.73
CA VAL A 27 -3.81 4.99 13.48
C VAL A 27 -3.86 3.57 14.02
N VAL A 28 -4.55 3.38 15.14
CA VAL A 28 -4.83 2.06 15.73
C VAL A 28 -6.27 2.00 16.18
N ALA A 29 -6.90 0.86 15.97
CA ALA A 29 -8.28 0.57 16.37
C ALA A 29 -8.42 -0.91 16.76
N GLY A 30 -9.42 -1.22 17.57
CA GLY A 30 -9.60 -2.55 18.15
C GLY A 30 -8.69 -2.81 19.34
N GLU A 31 -8.92 -3.93 20.00
CA GLU A 31 -8.20 -4.30 21.22
C GLU A 31 -7.18 -5.42 20.93
N PRO A 32 -6.03 -5.45 21.63
CA PRO A 32 -5.09 -6.55 21.54
C PRO A 32 -5.75 -7.88 21.88
N HIS A 33 -5.49 -8.90 21.08
CA HIS A 33 -5.99 -10.25 21.33
C HIS A 33 -4.83 -11.21 21.62
N PRO A 34 -4.88 -12.02 22.69
CA PRO A 34 -3.76 -12.87 23.10
C PRO A 34 -3.36 -13.92 22.05
N SER A 35 -4.32 -14.46 21.30
CA SER A 35 -4.10 -15.54 20.33
C SER A 35 -4.21 -15.11 18.87
N ARG A 36 -4.42 -13.80 18.59
CA ARG A 36 -4.52 -13.30 17.23
C ARG A 36 -3.40 -12.27 16.99
N PRO A 37 -2.65 -12.39 15.89
CA PRO A 37 -1.67 -11.37 15.55
C PRO A 37 -2.36 -10.03 15.22
N PRO A 38 -1.71 -8.91 15.52
CA PRO A 38 -2.19 -7.61 15.05
C PRO A 38 -2.10 -7.52 13.52
N LEU A 39 -2.94 -6.67 12.93
CA LEU A 39 -2.89 -6.35 11.50
C LEU A 39 -2.16 -5.04 11.31
N LEU A 40 -1.22 -4.97 10.36
CA LEU A 40 -0.59 -3.73 9.91
C LEU A 40 -0.96 -3.47 8.45
N LEU A 41 -1.79 -2.46 8.23
CA LEU A 41 -2.29 -2.06 6.91
C LEU A 41 -1.37 -1.02 6.29
N VAL A 42 -0.87 -1.28 5.07
CA VAL A 42 0.13 -0.45 4.39
C VAL A 42 -0.40 0.01 3.04
N HIS A 43 -0.54 1.32 2.88
CA HIS A 43 -1.12 1.94 1.69
C HIS A 43 -0.18 1.95 0.48
N GLY A 44 -0.74 2.15 -0.72
CA GLY A 44 -0.02 2.30 -1.97
C GLY A 44 0.53 3.71 -2.22
N PHE A 45 1.18 3.89 -3.38
CA PHE A 45 1.72 5.18 -3.81
C PHE A 45 0.63 6.27 -3.84
N GLY A 46 0.95 7.43 -3.24
CA GLY A 46 0.06 8.61 -3.24
C GLY A 46 -1.17 8.50 -2.34
N ALA A 47 -1.37 7.39 -1.65
CA ALA A 47 -2.44 7.18 -0.67
C ALA A 47 -2.00 7.49 0.76
N SER A 48 -2.82 7.08 1.73
CA SER A 48 -2.59 7.23 3.17
C SER A 48 -3.39 6.19 3.96
N THR A 49 -3.30 6.24 5.28
CA THR A 49 -4.15 5.44 6.19
C THR A 49 -5.64 5.66 5.95
N ASP A 50 -6.04 6.83 5.42
CA ASP A 50 -7.44 7.13 5.08
C ASP A 50 -8.01 6.15 4.05
N HIS A 51 -7.18 5.59 3.18
CA HIS A 51 -7.58 4.60 2.17
C HIS A 51 -7.98 3.24 2.78
N TRP A 52 -7.62 3.01 4.04
CA TRP A 52 -7.93 1.80 4.77
C TRP A 52 -9.11 1.94 5.76
N HIS A 53 -9.78 3.10 5.82
CA HIS A 53 -10.78 3.38 6.84
C HIS A 53 -11.93 2.36 6.88
N LYS A 54 -12.36 1.81 5.72
CA LYS A 54 -13.39 0.78 5.62
C LYS A 54 -12.93 -0.56 6.21
N ASN A 55 -11.66 -0.90 5.99
CA ASN A 55 -11.06 -2.14 6.51
C ASN A 55 -10.79 -2.03 8.01
N ILE A 56 -10.26 -0.91 8.50
CA ILE A 56 -10.09 -0.66 9.93
C ILE A 56 -11.43 -0.85 10.64
N ARG A 57 -12.49 -0.19 10.16
CA ARG A 57 -13.84 -0.30 10.73
C ARG A 57 -14.38 -1.73 10.70
N GLY A 58 -14.15 -2.46 9.62
CA GLY A 58 -14.68 -3.82 9.43
C GLY A 58 -13.91 -4.91 10.17
N LEU A 59 -12.67 -4.63 10.61
CA LEU A 59 -11.78 -5.62 11.23
C LEU A 59 -11.48 -5.35 12.72
N GLN A 60 -11.72 -4.13 13.22
CA GLN A 60 -11.38 -3.72 14.58
C GLN A 60 -12.12 -4.49 15.70
N SER A 61 -13.25 -5.13 15.37
CA SER A 61 -13.97 -5.99 16.33
C SER A 61 -13.27 -7.33 16.57
N ASP A 62 -12.44 -7.76 15.63
CA ASP A 62 -11.79 -9.07 15.64
C ASP A 62 -10.28 -8.99 15.88
N PHE A 63 -9.67 -7.87 15.55
CA PHE A 63 -8.22 -7.67 15.57
C PHE A 63 -7.83 -6.30 16.11
N GLU A 64 -6.63 -6.23 16.65
CA GLU A 64 -5.90 -4.98 16.81
C GLU A 64 -5.39 -4.56 15.44
N VAL A 65 -5.96 -3.48 14.89
CA VAL A 65 -5.71 -3.02 13.51
C VAL A 65 -4.90 -1.74 13.53
N TRP A 66 -3.70 -1.80 13.00
CA TRP A 66 -2.81 -0.67 12.79
C TRP A 66 -2.80 -0.28 11.32
N ALA A 67 -2.70 1.00 11.03
CA ALA A 67 -2.39 1.48 9.69
C ALA A 67 -1.37 2.61 9.81
N ILE A 68 -0.39 2.65 8.89
CA ILE A 68 0.72 3.60 8.94
C ILE A 68 0.80 4.39 7.63
N ASP A 69 1.07 5.69 7.75
CA ASP A 69 1.47 6.50 6.61
C ASP A 69 2.97 6.31 6.36
N LEU A 70 3.33 5.74 5.21
CA LEU A 70 4.72 5.61 4.81
C LEU A 70 5.39 6.98 4.73
N MET A 71 6.66 7.09 5.15
CA MET A 71 7.42 8.33 5.06
C MET A 71 7.36 8.86 3.61
N GLY A 72 7.06 10.14 3.47
CA GLY A 72 6.81 10.78 2.18
C GLY A 72 5.34 10.86 1.78
N PHE A 73 4.44 10.13 2.45
CA PHE A 73 3.01 10.04 2.12
C PHE A 73 2.12 10.41 3.32
N GLY A 74 0.84 10.46 3.05
CA GLY A 74 -0.17 10.70 4.07
C GLY A 74 0.11 11.96 4.90
N ARG A 75 0.00 11.84 6.20
CA ARG A 75 0.32 12.86 7.22
C ARG A 75 1.75 12.70 7.76
N SER A 76 2.49 11.70 7.30
CA SER A 76 3.90 11.51 7.65
C SER A 76 4.79 12.59 7.04
N ALA A 77 5.94 12.83 7.67
CA ALA A 77 6.94 13.77 7.22
C ALA A 77 7.41 13.48 5.78
N LYS A 78 7.78 14.53 5.08
CA LYS A 78 8.20 14.51 3.67
C LYS A 78 9.58 15.17 3.50
N PRO A 79 10.64 14.68 4.23
CA PRO A 79 11.97 15.24 4.13
C PRO A 79 12.56 15.04 2.73
N ASN A 80 13.55 15.86 2.40
CA ASN A 80 14.38 15.58 1.22
C ASN A 80 15.16 14.29 1.46
N GLY A 81 15.13 13.37 0.49
CA GLY A 81 15.85 12.11 0.62
C GLY A 81 15.56 11.14 -0.52
N ASP A 82 16.11 9.95 -0.42
CA ASP A 82 15.89 8.85 -1.35
C ASP A 82 14.72 7.99 -0.82
N TYR A 83 13.67 7.91 -1.61
CA TYR A 83 12.47 7.15 -1.29
C TYR A 83 12.51 5.80 -2.01
N SER A 84 12.98 4.80 -1.29
CA SER A 84 13.24 3.45 -1.83
C SER A 84 12.51 2.36 -1.04
N GLY A 85 12.45 1.16 -1.61
CA GLY A 85 11.90 -0.02 -0.93
C GLY A 85 12.60 -0.31 0.41
N SER A 86 13.92 -0.11 0.50
CA SER A 86 14.69 -0.29 1.74
C SER A 86 14.35 0.74 2.82
N LEU A 87 14.01 1.97 2.44
CA LEU A 87 13.55 2.98 3.39
C LEU A 87 12.25 2.54 4.07
N TRP A 88 11.25 2.14 3.28
CA TRP A 88 9.96 1.72 3.81
C TRP A 88 10.01 0.37 4.50
N GLN A 89 10.86 -0.55 4.04
CA GLN A 89 11.17 -1.79 4.77
C GLN A 89 11.67 -1.50 6.18
N ALA A 90 12.69 -0.62 6.33
CA ALA A 90 13.22 -0.24 7.63
C ALA A 90 12.14 0.45 8.50
N GLN A 91 11.36 1.37 7.93
CA GLN A 91 10.28 2.03 8.64
C GLN A 91 9.25 1.03 9.18
N LEU A 92 8.78 0.10 8.37
CA LEU A 92 7.78 -0.89 8.79
C LEU A 92 8.33 -1.86 9.83
N HIS A 93 9.56 -2.36 9.63
CA HIS A 93 10.22 -3.23 10.59
C HIS A 93 10.38 -2.56 11.95
N GLU A 94 10.99 -1.36 12.00
CA GLU A 94 11.22 -0.62 13.25
C GLU A 94 9.88 -0.22 13.91
N PHE A 95 8.85 0.12 13.11
CA PHE A 95 7.50 0.38 13.64
C PHE A 95 6.88 -0.85 14.31
N ILE A 96 7.03 -2.04 13.73
CA ILE A 96 6.55 -3.28 14.33
C ILE A 96 7.27 -3.54 15.65
N GLN A 97 8.60 -3.37 15.69
CA GLN A 97 9.38 -3.60 16.90
C GLN A 97 9.05 -2.61 18.02
N GLU A 98 8.92 -1.32 17.71
CA GLU A 98 8.80 -0.26 18.72
C GLU A 98 7.35 0.03 19.12
N LYS A 99 6.38 -0.10 18.22
CA LYS A 99 4.99 0.31 18.45
C LYS A 99 4.05 -0.85 18.63
N ILE A 100 4.19 -1.91 17.84
CA ILE A 100 3.33 -3.09 17.91
C ILE A 100 3.90 -4.08 18.93
N GLY A 101 5.22 -4.27 18.98
CA GLY A 101 5.94 -5.08 19.98
C GLY A 101 5.83 -6.59 19.77
N ARG A 102 5.23 -7.06 18.67
CA ARG A 102 5.07 -8.49 18.32
C ARG A 102 4.88 -8.65 16.81
N PRO A 103 5.14 -9.85 16.23
CA PRO A 103 4.94 -10.11 14.82
C PRO A 103 3.51 -9.77 14.38
N ALA A 104 3.36 -9.09 13.24
CA ALA A 104 2.09 -8.66 12.69
C ALA A 104 1.76 -9.36 11.37
N ILE A 105 0.47 -9.46 11.03
CA ILE A 105 0.04 -9.69 9.65
C ILE A 105 0.19 -8.38 8.90
N LEU A 106 1.15 -8.32 7.97
CA LEU A 106 1.29 -7.16 7.10
C LEU A 106 0.33 -7.29 5.91
N ALA A 107 -0.54 -6.31 5.74
CA ALA A 107 -1.47 -6.26 4.60
C ALA A 107 -1.22 -5.01 3.78
N GLY A 108 -0.71 -5.16 2.55
CA GLY A 108 -0.27 -4.04 1.74
C GLY A 108 -0.84 -4.02 0.33
N ASN A 109 -1.23 -2.81 -0.12
CA ASN A 109 -1.66 -2.58 -1.49
C ASN A 109 -0.51 -1.99 -2.32
N SER A 110 -0.32 -2.50 -3.55
CA SER A 110 0.61 -1.93 -4.53
C SER A 110 2.03 -1.73 -3.96
N LEU A 111 2.52 -0.50 -3.85
CA LEU A 111 3.80 -0.13 -3.21
C LEU A 111 3.89 -0.63 -1.77
N GLY A 112 2.80 -0.47 -0.99
CA GLY A 112 2.74 -0.95 0.38
C GLY A 112 2.84 -2.47 0.48
N GLY A 113 2.28 -3.20 -0.51
CA GLY A 113 2.45 -4.64 -0.61
C GLY A 113 3.91 -5.05 -0.86
N TYR A 114 4.59 -4.33 -1.75
CA TYR A 114 6.01 -4.55 -2.00
C TYR A 114 6.88 -4.26 -0.76
N ALA A 115 6.64 -3.15 -0.08
CA ALA A 115 7.35 -2.82 1.16
C ALA A 115 7.11 -3.88 2.25
N SER A 116 5.87 -4.37 2.38
CA SER A 116 5.51 -5.45 3.30
C SER A 116 6.19 -6.78 2.95
N LEU A 117 6.29 -7.11 1.66
CA LEU A 117 7.03 -8.30 1.19
C LEU A 117 8.52 -8.19 1.54
N CYS A 118 9.13 -7.00 1.37
CA CYS A 118 10.52 -6.79 1.78
C CYS A 118 10.72 -7.04 3.29
N VAL A 119 9.77 -6.61 4.14
CA VAL A 119 9.83 -6.90 5.58
C VAL A 119 9.69 -8.39 5.84
N ALA A 120 8.67 -9.05 5.28
CA ALA A 120 8.42 -10.48 5.51
C ALA A 120 9.60 -11.37 5.08
N ALA A 121 10.32 -10.97 4.03
CA ALA A 121 11.47 -11.69 3.51
C ALA A 121 12.78 -11.44 4.30
N ASN A 122 13.04 -10.19 4.69
CA ASN A 122 14.32 -9.80 5.28
C ASN A 122 14.27 -9.66 6.81
N HIS A 123 13.06 -9.62 7.39
CA HIS A 123 12.81 -9.49 8.84
C HIS A 123 11.68 -10.46 9.26
N PRO A 124 11.89 -11.79 9.14
CA PRO A 124 10.84 -12.79 9.40
C PRO A 124 10.29 -12.71 10.84
N GLU A 125 11.07 -12.21 11.81
CA GLU A 125 10.66 -11.96 13.19
C GLU A 125 9.56 -10.88 13.33
N SER A 126 9.36 -10.07 12.29
CA SER A 126 8.31 -9.02 12.25
C SER A 126 7.01 -9.47 11.60
N ALA A 127 7.01 -10.61 10.89
CA ALA A 127 5.90 -11.03 10.06
C ALA A 127 5.26 -12.34 10.56
N ALA A 128 4.05 -12.27 11.11
CA ALA A 128 3.22 -13.45 11.40
C ALA A 128 2.53 -13.99 10.13
N GLY A 129 2.45 -13.18 9.08
CA GLY A 129 1.91 -13.51 7.77
C GLY A 129 1.89 -12.28 6.85
N LEU A 130 1.68 -12.51 5.58
CA LEU A 130 1.68 -11.47 4.55
C LEU A 130 0.41 -11.53 3.71
N VAL A 131 -0.23 -10.38 3.50
CA VAL A 131 -1.39 -10.20 2.60
C VAL A 131 -1.03 -9.18 1.54
N LEU A 132 -1.04 -9.60 0.28
CA LEU A 132 -0.72 -8.74 -0.86
C LEU A 132 -1.98 -8.42 -1.67
N LEU A 133 -2.26 -7.12 -1.87
CA LEU A 133 -3.37 -6.65 -2.68
C LEU A 133 -2.82 -5.91 -3.91
N ASN A 134 -2.96 -6.51 -5.09
CA ASN A 134 -2.42 -5.98 -6.35
C ASN A 134 -1.00 -5.41 -6.17
N SER A 135 -0.12 -6.21 -5.55
CA SER A 135 1.22 -5.77 -5.14
C SER A 135 2.12 -5.47 -6.33
N ALA A 136 2.91 -4.39 -6.18
CA ALA A 136 3.97 -4.02 -7.11
C ALA A 136 5.21 -4.90 -6.93
N GLY A 137 6.25 -4.62 -7.70
CA GLY A 137 7.58 -5.22 -7.60
C GLY A 137 8.01 -5.95 -8.87
N PRO A 138 9.30 -5.89 -9.19
CA PRO A 138 9.89 -6.53 -10.36
C PRO A 138 10.24 -7.98 -10.07
N PHE A 139 10.08 -8.87 -11.07
CA PHE A 139 10.63 -10.22 -11.07
C PHE A 139 11.96 -10.24 -11.85
N SER A 140 12.86 -11.19 -11.53
CA SER A 140 14.16 -11.34 -12.20
C SER A 140 14.01 -11.72 -13.66
N ASP A 141 13.02 -12.55 -13.99
CA ASP A 141 12.68 -13.00 -15.35
C ASP A 141 11.75 -12.02 -16.10
N ALA A 142 11.47 -10.86 -15.51
CA ALA A 142 10.77 -9.82 -16.25
C ALA A 142 11.57 -9.51 -17.51
N ALA A 143 10.95 -9.68 -18.69
CA ALA A 143 11.59 -9.33 -19.96
C ALA A 143 12.23 -7.94 -19.80
N PRO A 144 13.51 -7.78 -20.19
CA PRO A 144 14.14 -6.48 -20.07
C PRO A 144 13.24 -5.47 -20.75
N ALA A 145 12.83 -4.45 -20.03
CA ALA A 145 11.99 -3.38 -20.59
C ALA A 145 12.62 -2.99 -21.92
N ALA A 146 11.85 -3.04 -23.01
CA ALA A 146 12.33 -2.68 -24.34
C ALA A 146 13.19 -1.44 -24.19
N LYS A 147 14.44 -1.48 -24.67
CA LYS A 147 15.39 -0.38 -24.48
C LYS A 147 14.66 0.90 -24.87
N PRO A 148 14.43 1.84 -23.97
CA PRO A 148 13.64 3.02 -24.29
C PRO A 148 14.32 3.71 -25.47
N ASN A 149 13.52 4.04 -26.47
CA ASN A 149 13.95 4.87 -27.62
C ASN A 149 14.76 6.07 -27.06
N PRO A 150 15.86 6.49 -27.71
CA PRO A 150 16.64 7.65 -27.30
C PRO A 150 15.80 8.89 -26.99
N VAL A 151 14.74 9.12 -27.75
CA VAL A 151 13.76 10.20 -27.51
C VAL A 151 13.00 9.99 -26.21
N ALA A 152 12.54 8.77 -25.90
CA ALA A 152 11.87 8.46 -24.66
C ALA A 152 12.81 8.63 -23.44
N LYS A 153 14.08 8.23 -23.56
CA LYS A 153 15.10 8.51 -22.53
C LYS A 153 15.31 9.99 -22.30
N LEU A 154 15.39 10.77 -23.38
CA LEU A 154 15.54 12.21 -23.29
C LEU A 154 14.31 12.85 -22.61
N ILE A 155 13.09 12.47 -23.02
CA ILE A 155 11.85 12.94 -22.38
C ILE A 155 11.86 12.57 -20.88
N GLN A 156 12.19 11.34 -20.54
CA GLN A 156 12.27 10.90 -19.14
C GLN A 156 13.30 11.70 -18.36
N SER A 157 14.50 11.92 -18.91
CA SER A 157 15.56 12.71 -18.26
C SER A 157 15.14 14.16 -18.05
N VAL A 158 14.44 14.77 -19.00
CA VAL A 158 13.89 16.13 -18.88
C VAL A 158 12.78 16.18 -17.84
N MET A 159 11.84 15.21 -17.86
CA MET A 159 10.72 15.14 -16.91
C MET A 159 11.17 14.94 -15.46
N LEU A 160 12.35 14.35 -15.24
CA LEU A 160 12.95 14.17 -13.92
C LEU A 160 13.75 15.39 -13.44
N GLN A 161 13.92 16.47 -14.26
CA GLN A 161 14.47 17.72 -13.79
C GLN A 161 13.53 18.42 -12.80
N PRO A 162 14.06 19.27 -11.89
CA PRO A 162 13.24 19.86 -10.82
C PRO A 162 12.00 20.60 -11.30
N LEU A 163 12.12 21.49 -12.30
CA LEU A 163 11.00 22.28 -12.76
C LEU A 163 9.95 21.46 -13.55
N PRO A 164 10.29 20.66 -14.56
CA PRO A 164 9.33 19.78 -15.23
C PRO A 164 8.65 18.80 -14.28
N SER A 165 9.39 18.20 -13.36
CA SER A 165 8.83 17.29 -12.34
C SER A 165 7.84 18.00 -11.43
N TRP A 166 8.15 19.23 -11.00
CA TRP A 166 7.24 20.04 -10.21
C TRP A 166 5.97 20.42 -10.99
N LEU A 167 6.09 20.81 -12.26
CA LEU A 167 4.93 21.12 -13.12
C LEU A 167 4.05 19.87 -13.31
N LEU A 168 4.66 18.72 -13.58
CA LEU A 168 3.95 17.44 -13.67
C LEU A 168 3.21 17.14 -12.38
N PHE A 169 3.87 17.31 -11.23
CA PHE A 169 3.26 17.10 -9.92
C PHE A 169 2.06 18.04 -9.71
N GLN A 170 2.19 19.34 -10.06
CA GLN A 170 1.06 20.28 -9.96
C GLN A 170 -0.13 19.88 -10.86
N TYR A 171 0.13 19.24 -11.99
CA TYR A 171 -0.91 18.71 -12.86
C TYR A 171 -1.57 17.46 -12.27
N VAL A 172 -0.79 16.44 -11.87
CA VAL A 172 -1.35 15.16 -11.40
C VAL A 172 -2.11 15.27 -10.09
N ARG A 173 -1.79 16.25 -9.22
CA ARG A 173 -2.50 16.53 -7.96
C ARG A 173 -3.84 17.26 -8.13
N GLN A 174 -4.25 17.66 -9.35
CA GLN A 174 -5.54 18.29 -9.58
C GLN A 174 -6.68 17.30 -9.32
N PRO A 175 -7.78 17.71 -8.64
CA PRO A 175 -8.89 16.81 -8.33
C PRO A 175 -9.47 16.12 -9.57
N SER A 176 -9.57 16.83 -10.70
CA SER A 176 -10.04 16.27 -11.96
C SER A 176 -9.11 15.20 -12.53
N VAL A 177 -7.79 15.35 -12.36
CA VAL A 177 -6.79 14.38 -12.82
C VAL A 177 -6.79 13.18 -11.89
N ILE A 178 -6.83 13.38 -10.56
CA ILE A 178 -6.98 12.30 -9.58
C ILE A 178 -8.23 11.48 -9.90
N ARG A 179 -9.39 12.12 -10.06
CA ARG A 179 -10.64 11.43 -10.42
C ARG A 179 -10.52 10.66 -11.74
N ARG A 180 -9.87 11.24 -12.76
CA ARG A 180 -9.62 10.55 -14.03
C ARG A 180 -8.76 9.30 -13.82
N THR A 181 -7.71 9.37 -13.01
CA THR A 181 -6.84 8.23 -12.69
C THR A 181 -7.62 7.16 -11.92
N LEU A 182 -8.41 7.56 -10.90
CA LEU A 182 -9.26 6.63 -10.17
C LEU A 182 -10.26 5.92 -11.11
N ASN A 183 -10.86 6.65 -12.06
CA ASN A 183 -11.73 6.05 -13.07
C ASN A 183 -11.04 5.02 -13.98
N GLN A 184 -9.73 5.05 -14.08
CA GLN A 184 -8.96 4.00 -14.78
C GLN A 184 -8.73 2.78 -13.91
N VAL A 185 -8.40 2.99 -12.63
CA VAL A 185 -7.90 1.92 -11.74
C VAL A 185 -8.99 1.27 -10.88
N TYR A 186 -10.16 1.87 -10.73
CA TYR A 186 -11.33 1.26 -10.09
C TYR A 186 -12.23 0.60 -11.14
N LEU A 187 -12.71 -0.60 -10.87
CA LEU A 187 -13.71 -1.27 -11.71
C LEU A 187 -15.11 -0.68 -11.44
N ASP A 188 -15.48 -0.59 -10.17
CA ASP A 188 -16.71 0.08 -9.75
C ASP A 188 -16.50 1.58 -9.58
N LYS A 189 -17.06 2.36 -10.53
CA LYS A 189 -16.93 3.82 -10.53
C LYS A 189 -17.72 4.49 -9.39
N SER A 190 -18.71 3.80 -8.82
CA SER A 190 -19.49 4.34 -7.70
C SER A 190 -18.69 4.46 -6.40
N ALA A 191 -17.61 3.68 -6.27
CA ALA A 191 -16.66 3.78 -5.16
C ALA A 191 -15.82 5.06 -5.19
N ILE A 192 -15.80 5.80 -6.33
CA ILE A 192 -15.00 7.02 -6.51
C ILE A 192 -15.78 8.23 -5.98
N THR A 193 -15.77 8.41 -4.67
CA THR A 193 -16.44 9.53 -4.01
C THR A 193 -15.62 10.81 -4.05
N ASP A 194 -16.24 11.97 -3.75
CA ASP A 194 -15.54 13.24 -3.58
C ASP A 194 -14.60 13.21 -2.36
N GLU A 195 -14.99 12.46 -1.32
CA GLU A 195 -14.17 12.23 -0.14
C GLU A 195 -12.87 11.48 -0.51
N LEU A 196 -12.95 10.40 -1.27
CA LEU A 196 -11.77 9.65 -1.74
C LEU A 196 -10.81 10.55 -2.53
N VAL A 197 -11.35 11.38 -3.44
CA VAL A 197 -10.53 12.33 -4.21
C VAL A 197 -9.86 13.35 -3.29
N ALA A 198 -10.58 13.85 -2.29
CA ALA A 198 -10.04 14.80 -1.31
C ALA A 198 -8.94 14.16 -0.43
N ASP A 199 -9.13 12.92 0.02
CA ASP A 199 -8.17 12.16 0.82
C ASP A 199 -6.85 11.92 0.07
N ILE A 200 -6.93 11.55 -1.21
CA ILE A 200 -5.73 11.36 -2.06
C ILE A 200 -5.05 12.72 -2.35
N ARG A 201 -5.82 13.77 -2.54
CA ARG A 201 -5.27 15.10 -2.82
C ARG A 201 -4.59 15.72 -1.61
N ARG A 202 -5.16 15.56 -0.41
CA ARG A 202 -4.69 16.26 0.81
C ARG A 202 -3.17 16.11 1.03
N PRO A 203 -2.57 14.89 1.04
CA PRO A 203 -1.13 14.72 1.25
C PRO A 203 -0.26 15.41 0.20
N SER A 204 -0.79 15.56 -1.03
CA SER A 204 -0.08 16.24 -2.11
C SER A 204 -0.01 17.76 -1.94
N CYS A 205 -0.72 18.31 -0.94
CA CYS A 205 -0.68 19.73 -0.62
C CYS A 205 0.39 20.08 0.44
N ASP A 206 0.96 19.07 1.10
CA ASP A 206 1.96 19.28 2.16
C ASP A 206 3.31 19.72 1.58
N PRO A 207 4.09 20.52 2.34
CA PRO A 207 5.48 20.80 2.00
C PRO A 207 6.27 19.51 1.77
N GLY A 208 7.15 19.48 0.76
CA GLY A 208 7.97 18.30 0.43
C GLY A 208 7.32 17.30 -0.53
N ALA A 209 5.98 17.32 -0.71
CA ALA A 209 5.28 16.32 -1.53
C ALA A 209 5.78 16.24 -2.99
N ALA A 210 6.12 17.36 -3.61
CA ALA A 210 6.67 17.39 -4.97
C ALA A 210 8.06 16.75 -5.06
N GLN A 211 8.90 16.94 -4.04
CA GLN A 211 10.23 16.33 -3.95
C GLN A 211 10.13 14.82 -3.76
N VAL A 212 9.21 14.36 -2.90
CA VAL A 212 8.90 12.93 -2.72
C VAL A 212 8.47 12.30 -4.04
N PHE A 213 7.53 12.92 -4.74
CA PHE A 213 7.07 12.45 -6.05
C PHE A 213 8.24 12.27 -7.02
N ALA A 214 9.11 13.28 -7.16
CA ALA A 214 10.28 13.21 -8.02
C ALA A 214 11.28 12.13 -7.58
N SER A 215 11.50 11.96 -6.26
CA SER A 215 12.43 10.98 -5.70
C SER A 215 11.97 9.55 -5.95
N VAL A 216 10.70 9.24 -5.74
CA VAL A 216 10.16 7.89 -5.98
C VAL A 216 10.36 7.45 -7.43
N PHE A 217 10.15 8.33 -8.40
CA PHE A 217 10.39 8.02 -9.82
C PHE A 217 11.87 7.91 -10.21
N LYS A 218 12.78 8.49 -9.40
CA LYS A 218 14.23 8.36 -9.58
C LYS A 218 14.81 7.15 -8.86
N SER A 219 14.09 6.60 -7.90
CA SER A 219 14.54 5.51 -7.05
C SER A 219 14.94 4.30 -7.87
N ARG A 220 16.00 3.62 -7.43
CA ARG A 220 16.46 2.37 -8.06
C ARG A 220 15.44 1.28 -7.82
N GLN A 221 15.36 0.34 -8.76
CA GLN A 221 14.59 -0.89 -8.54
C GLN A 221 15.12 -1.59 -7.29
N GLY A 222 14.21 -1.94 -6.37
CA GLY A 222 14.53 -2.71 -5.19
C GLY A 222 14.82 -4.19 -5.49
N GLU A 223 14.84 -5.02 -4.45
CA GLU A 223 15.01 -6.47 -4.56
C GLU A 223 13.91 -7.09 -5.44
N LYS A 224 14.23 -8.21 -6.06
CA LYS A 224 13.29 -8.92 -6.94
C LYS A 224 12.27 -9.70 -6.13
N VAL A 225 11.02 -9.73 -6.61
CA VAL A 225 9.91 -10.41 -5.92
C VAL A 225 10.18 -11.89 -5.75
N ASP A 226 10.73 -12.56 -6.77
CA ASP A 226 11.09 -13.97 -6.74
C ASP A 226 12.20 -14.27 -5.71
N GLU A 227 13.20 -13.38 -5.59
CA GLU A 227 14.27 -13.48 -4.57
C GLU A 227 13.71 -13.29 -3.15
N LEU A 228 12.79 -12.34 -2.98
CA LEU A 228 12.11 -12.10 -1.71
C LEU A 228 11.24 -13.28 -1.30
N LEU A 229 10.43 -13.82 -2.22
CA LEU A 229 9.57 -14.98 -1.97
C LEU A 229 10.37 -16.20 -1.52
N GLN A 230 11.57 -16.43 -2.07
CA GLN A 230 12.45 -17.54 -1.67
C GLN A 230 13.01 -17.40 -0.25
N LYS A 231 13.13 -16.18 0.27
CA LYS A 231 13.58 -15.91 1.64
C LYS A 231 12.44 -16.01 2.66
N MET A 232 11.20 -15.83 2.21
CA MET A 232 10.02 -15.70 3.07
C MET A 232 9.63 -17.03 3.70
N THR A 233 9.24 -16.99 4.98
CA THR A 233 8.86 -18.19 5.76
C THR A 233 7.45 -18.11 6.32
N CYS A 234 6.81 -16.95 6.30
CA CYS A 234 5.47 -16.76 6.86
C CYS A 234 4.36 -17.04 5.83
N PRO A 235 3.16 -17.44 6.24
CA PRO A 235 2.03 -17.67 5.35
C PRO A 235 1.73 -16.47 4.44
N LEU A 236 1.27 -16.74 3.21
CA LEU A 236 0.99 -15.73 2.19
C LEU A 236 -0.45 -15.83 1.67
N LEU A 237 -1.19 -14.73 1.76
CA LEU A 237 -2.47 -14.52 1.09
C LEU A 237 -2.31 -13.47 -0.01
N ILE A 238 -2.85 -13.73 -1.19
CA ILE A 238 -2.91 -12.74 -2.27
C ILE A 238 -4.37 -12.48 -2.67
N LEU A 239 -4.74 -11.21 -2.70
CA LEU A 239 -6.06 -10.76 -3.14
C LEU A 239 -5.89 -9.93 -4.42
N TRP A 240 -6.30 -10.51 -5.55
CA TRP A 240 -6.19 -9.89 -6.87
C TRP A 240 -7.50 -9.20 -7.27
N GLY A 241 -7.48 -7.91 -7.53
CA GLY A 241 -8.53 -7.23 -8.27
C GLY A 241 -8.30 -7.44 -9.76
N GLU A 242 -9.11 -8.28 -10.40
CA GLU A 242 -8.90 -8.71 -11.80
C GLU A 242 -9.07 -7.58 -12.83
N GLY A 243 -9.80 -6.53 -12.47
CA GLY A 243 -10.00 -5.34 -13.31
C GLY A 243 -8.85 -4.34 -13.26
N ASP A 244 -7.70 -4.67 -12.66
CA ASP A 244 -6.52 -3.80 -12.61
C ASP A 244 -5.96 -3.55 -14.02
N PRO A 245 -5.95 -2.30 -14.52
CA PRO A 245 -5.46 -2.01 -15.87
C PRO A 245 -3.93 -2.04 -15.97
N TRP A 246 -3.23 -2.05 -14.84
CA TRP A 246 -1.77 -1.94 -14.80
C TRP A 246 -1.08 -3.31 -14.68
N MET A 247 -1.82 -4.35 -14.31
CA MET A 247 -1.22 -5.67 -14.17
C MET A 247 -2.14 -6.79 -14.62
N ASN A 248 -1.54 -7.78 -15.27
CA ASN A 248 -2.22 -9.04 -15.53
C ASN A 248 -2.15 -9.91 -14.27
N CYS A 249 -3.21 -9.86 -13.46
CA CYS A 249 -3.28 -10.55 -12.18
C CYS A 249 -3.11 -12.06 -12.31
N ARG A 250 -3.70 -12.70 -13.34
CA ARG A 250 -3.57 -14.14 -13.57
C ARG A 250 -2.13 -14.54 -13.89
N ALA A 251 -1.45 -13.80 -14.78
CA ALA A 251 -0.06 -14.04 -15.11
C ALA A 251 0.88 -13.80 -13.92
N LYS A 252 0.62 -12.74 -13.13
CA LYS A 252 1.38 -12.49 -11.89
C LYS A 252 1.13 -13.57 -10.85
N GLY A 253 -0.12 -13.98 -10.60
CA GLY A 253 -0.45 -15.07 -9.67
C GLY A 253 0.26 -16.37 -10.02
N ALA A 254 0.32 -16.71 -11.32
CA ALA A 254 1.09 -17.89 -11.78
C ALA A 254 2.58 -17.78 -11.40
N LYS A 255 3.20 -16.59 -11.52
CA LYS A 255 4.59 -16.38 -11.11
C LYS A 255 4.75 -16.48 -9.59
N PHE A 256 3.84 -15.90 -8.80
CA PHE A 256 3.88 -16.04 -7.34
C PHE A 256 3.81 -17.52 -6.93
N ARG A 257 2.90 -18.31 -7.51
CA ARG A 257 2.82 -19.77 -7.24
C ARG A 257 4.07 -20.54 -7.63
N GLN A 258 4.77 -20.10 -8.66
CA GLN A 258 6.03 -20.73 -9.09
C GLN A 258 7.10 -20.61 -8.00
N TYR A 259 7.19 -19.48 -7.30
CA TYR A 259 8.23 -19.21 -6.29
C TYR A 259 7.75 -19.42 -4.85
N TYR A 260 6.43 -19.47 -4.63
CA TYR A 260 5.80 -19.70 -3.33
C TYR A 260 4.53 -20.56 -3.49
N PRO A 261 4.66 -21.90 -3.65
CA PRO A 261 3.52 -22.78 -3.99
C PRO A 261 2.41 -22.81 -2.95
N ASP A 262 2.75 -22.67 -1.66
CA ASP A 262 1.81 -22.80 -0.53
C ASP A 262 1.01 -21.52 -0.25
N LEU A 263 0.97 -20.58 -1.20
CA LEU A 263 0.17 -19.38 -1.05
C LEU A 263 -1.34 -19.66 -1.19
N THR A 264 -2.14 -18.88 -0.47
CA THR A 264 -3.58 -18.76 -0.72
C THR A 264 -3.83 -17.58 -1.65
N GLU A 265 -4.71 -17.71 -2.64
CA GLU A 265 -5.06 -16.58 -3.50
C GLU A 265 -6.53 -16.54 -3.86
N HIS A 266 -7.05 -15.31 -3.98
CA HIS A 266 -8.39 -15.03 -4.44
C HIS A 266 -8.39 -13.95 -5.51
N TYR A 267 -9.36 -14.06 -6.44
CA TYR A 267 -9.55 -13.13 -7.55
C TYR A 267 -10.90 -12.43 -7.37
N LEU A 268 -10.86 -11.10 -7.25
CA LEU A 268 -11.99 -10.27 -6.92
C LEU A 268 -12.44 -9.45 -8.12
N GLN A 269 -13.74 -9.21 -8.23
CA GLN A 269 -14.30 -8.29 -9.21
C GLN A 269 -14.08 -6.85 -8.74
N ALA A 270 -12.84 -6.39 -8.78
CA ALA A 270 -12.36 -5.09 -8.36
C ALA A 270 -11.18 -4.65 -9.22
N GLY A 271 -10.83 -3.39 -9.16
CA GLY A 271 -9.66 -2.82 -9.81
C GLY A 271 -8.39 -2.92 -8.96
N HIS A 272 -7.52 -1.92 -9.08
CA HIS A 272 -6.20 -1.88 -8.43
C HIS A 272 -6.25 -1.77 -6.89
N CYS A 273 -7.35 -1.28 -6.34
CA CYS A 273 -7.52 -1.04 -4.91
C CYS A 273 -8.67 -1.86 -4.31
N PRO A 274 -8.63 -3.21 -4.33
CA PRO A 274 -9.75 -4.05 -3.91
C PRO A 274 -10.17 -3.81 -2.46
N HIS A 275 -9.24 -3.43 -1.57
CA HIS A 275 -9.52 -3.11 -0.17
C HIS A 275 -10.48 -1.93 0.02
N ASP A 276 -10.48 -0.96 -0.90
CA ASP A 276 -11.38 0.18 -0.85
C ASP A 276 -12.63 -0.01 -1.72
N GLU A 277 -12.50 -0.74 -2.84
CA GLU A 277 -13.58 -0.96 -3.81
C GLU A 277 -14.58 -2.01 -3.34
N VAL A 278 -14.12 -3.12 -2.78
CA VAL A 278 -14.93 -4.24 -2.25
C VAL A 278 -14.53 -4.60 -0.81
N PRO A 279 -14.58 -3.64 0.14
CA PRO A 279 -14.00 -3.78 1.46
C PRO A 279 -14.58 -4.95 2.26
N ASP A 280 -15.87 -5.21 2.16
CA ASP A 280 -16.52 -6.28 2.93
C ASP A 280 -16.00 -7.66 2.50
N GLN A 281 -15.79 -7.86 1.20
CA GLN A 281 -15.23 -9.10 0.66
C GLN A 281 -13.76 -9.27 1.07
N VAL A 282 -12.96 -8.21 0.97
CA VAL A 282 -11.56 -8.22 1.43
C VAL A 282 -11.47 -8.49 2.92
N ASN A 283 -12.29 -7.83 3.74
CA ASN A 283 -12.32 -8.01 5.18
C ASN A 283 -12.70 -9.45 5.57
N SER A 284 -13.67 -10.06 4.90
CA SER A 284 -14.07 -11.46 5.16
C SER A 284 -12.92 -12.41 4.83
N LEU A 285 -12.34 -12.31 3.63
CA LEU A 285 -11.25 -13.19 3.22
C LEU A 285 -10.02 -13.06 4.12
N LEU A 286 -9.65 -11.84 4.51
CA LEU A 286 -8.54 -11.58 5.41
C LEU A 286 -8.82 -12.17 6.80
N ARG A 287 -10.01 -11.91 7.35
CA ARG A 287 -10.45 -12.45 8.65
C ARG A 287 -10.39 -13.97 8.67
N ASP A 288 -11.03 -14.62 7.70
CA ASP A 288 -11.14 -16.07 7.64
C ASP A 288 -9.75 -16.71 7.50
N TRP A 289 -8.88 -16.12 6.68
CA TRP A 289 -7.51 -16.59 6.50
C TRP A 289 -6.69 -16.44 7.78
N VAL A 290 -6.70 -15.28 8.45
CA VAL A 290 -5.95 -15.09 9.70
C VAL A 290 -6.44 -16.02 10.81
N LEU A 291 -7.76 -16.19 10.95
CA LEU A 291 -8.34 -17.11 11.93
C LEU A 291 -8.08 -18.59 11.61
N GLY A 292 -7.74 -18.89 10.35
CA GLY A 292 -7.34 -20.21 9.89
C GLY A 292 -5.88 -20.56 10.18
N LEU A 293 -4.99 -19.59 10.38
CA LEU A 293 -3.56 -19.81 10.61
C LEU A 293 -3.24 -20.50 11.95
N GLY A 294 -4.13 -20.45 12.92
CA GLY A 294 -3.96 -21.03 14.26
C GLY A 294 -4.55 -22.43 14.43
N LYS A 295 -5.05 -23.03 13.35
CA LYS A 295 -5.64 -24.38 13.33
C LYS A 295 -4.73 -25.39 12.67
#